data_9057d0626fb5e2560aa1249c31b179a7
#
_entry.id   9057d0626fb5e2560aa1249c31b179a7
#
_cell.length_a   1.000
_cell.length_b   1.000
_cell.length_c   1.000
_cell.angle_alpha   90.00
_cell.angle_beta   90.00
_cell.angle_gamma   90.00
#
_symmetry.space_group_name_H-M   'P 1'
#
loop_
_entity.id
_entity.type
_entity.pdbx_description
1 polymer ?
#
loop_
_entity_poly.entity_id
_entity_poly.type
_entity_poly.pdbx_seq_one_letter_code
_entity_poly.pdbx_strand_id
1 'polypeptide(L)'
;MRIHIQKERPAAWAERKQQCKHAWLLPFVAAECMWEWIAYALSRWSFLEVLDYLETFSVLIAVIFYFSESGDRVKQRHYQAWQVVNTAQGKGGSGGRIEALQELNADRVPLVGVDVSGAFLQGVRLDKAKLLRANFSDADVRDGKFQSADFSYAYLRSTNFRGSHLVQASFDAATLDESDLTGADLAGADLSDATLDDADLSNADLRDVHWEHIASMKNANIFDVRNAPQGFVEWALKHGAQNVAAGTH
;
A
#
# COMPACT_ATOMS: atom_id res chain seq x y z
N MET A 1 40.56 -16.97 14.08
CA MET A 1 41.11 -18.22 14.67
C MET A 1 41.88 -17.80 15.91
N ARG A 2 41.25 -17.75 17.11
CA ARG A 2 41.94 -17.48 18.37
C ARG A 2 42.48 -18.83 18.88
N ILE A 3 43.79 -18.91 19.06
CA ILE A 3 44.41 -20.11 19.64
C ILE A 3 44.06 -20.16 21.10
N HIS A 4 43.20 -21.10 21.51
CA HIS A 4 42.92 -21.38 22.89
C HIS A 4 44.17 -21.96 23.56
N ILE A 5 44.90 -21.10 24.25
CA ILE A 5 46.04 -21.53 25.08
C ILE A 5 45.44 -22.14 26.33
N GLN A 6 45.43 -23.46 26.42
CA GLN A 6 45.07 -24.15 27.68
C GLN A 6 46.00 -23.65 28.79
N LYS A 7 45.44 -22.99 29.80
CA LYS A 7 46.22 -22.53 30.95
C LYS A 7 46.69 -23.73 31.74
N GLU A 8 47.94 -23.66 32.18
CA GLU A 8 48.51 -24.66 33.08
C GLU A 8 47.75 -24.66 34.44
N ARG A 9 47.74 -25.80 35.10
CA ARG A 9 47.06 -25.94 36.40
C ARG A 9 47.70 -25.00 37.42
N PRO A 10 46.94 -24.13 38.09
CA PRO A 10 47.49 -23.23 39.11
C PRO A 10 48.08 -24.00 40.29
N ALA A 11 49.12 -23.44 40.91
CA ALA A 11 49.72 -24.01 42.11
C ALA A 11 48.71 -24.09 43.25
N ALA A 12 48.83 -25.15 44.07
CA ALA A 12 47.89 -25.34 45.22
C ALA A 12 48.08 -24.22 46.26
N TRP A 13 46.97 -23.83 46.90
CA TRP A 13 46.97 -22.77 47.92
C TRP A 13 48.04 -23.01 49.03
N ALA A 14 48.23 -24.27 49.44
CA ALA A 14 49.20 -24.65 50.45
C ALA A 14 50.66 -24.26 50.06
N GLU A 15 51.01 -24.41 48.80
CA GLU A 15 52.35 -24.09 48.28
C GLU A 15 52.57 -22.58 48.22
N ARG A 16 51.57 -21.81 47.76
CA ARG A 16 51.66 -20.35 47.71
C ARG A 16 51.67 -19.70 49.09
N LYS A 17 50.96 -20.26 50.04
CA LYS A 17 50.96 -19.79 51.43
C LYS A 17 52.31 -19.92 52.10
N GLN A 18 53.09 -20.96 51.74
CA GLN A 18 54.44 -21.15 52.28
C GLN A 18 55.46 -20.17 51.69
N GLN A 19 55.20 -19.66 50.44
CA GLN A 19 56.04 -18.70 49.75
C GLN A 19 55.81 -17.25 50.21
N CYS A 20 54.71 -17.00 50.95
CA CYS A 20 54.32 -15.67 51.36
C CYS A 20 55.14 -15.19 52.55
N LYS A 21 56.05 -14.19 52.31
CA LYS A 21 56.97 -13.69 53.35
C LYS A 21 56.32 -12.80 54.40
N HIS A 22 55.11 -12.25 54.12
CA HIS A 22 54.40 -11.32 55.03
C HIS A 22 52.94 -11.69 55.21
N ALA A 23 52.54 -11.87 56.46
CA ALA A 23 51.16 -12.31 56.76
C ALA A 23 50.04 -11.38 56.29
N TRP A 24 50.33 -10.08 56.15
CA TRP A 24 49.32 -9.11 55.68
C TRP A 24 49.01 -9.20 54.15
N LEU A 25 49.88 -9.88 53.36
CA LEU A 25 49.67 -10.15 51.94
C LEU A 25 48.80 -11.41 51.71
N LEU A 26 48.54 -12.23 52.72
CA LEU A 26 47.78 -13.46 52.59
C LEU A 26 46.38 -13.27 51.93
N PRO A 27 45.57 -12.25 52.27
CA PRO A 27 44.26 -12.07 51.62
C PRO A 27 44.40 -11.74 50.12
N PHE A 28 45.39 -10.99 49.67
CA PHE A 28 45.64 -10.68 48.28
C PHE A 28 46.08 -11.92 47.50
N VAL A 29 47.01 -12.70 48.05
CA VAL A 29 47.48 -13.96 47.42
C VAL A 29 46.33 -14.99 47.37
N ALA A 30 45.45 -15.01 48.37
CA ALA A 30 44.25 -15.85 48.32
C ALA A 30 43.30 -15.45 47.22
N ALA A 31 43.05 -14.17 47.04
CA ALA A 31 42.21 -13.66 45.98
C ALA A 31 42.81 -13.98 44.61
N GLU A 32 44.12 -13.75 44.40
CA GLU A 32 44.81 -14.09 43.18
C GLU A 32 44.74 -15.59 42.84
N CYS A 33 44.99 -16.46 43.84
CA CYS A 33 44.86 -17.90 43.69
C CYS A 33 43.43 -18.29 43.28
N MET A 34 42.43 -17.70 43.91
CA MET A 34 41.02 -17.94 43.57
C MET A 34 40.71 -17.57 42.12
N TRP A 35 41.19 -16.40 41.67
CA TRP A 35 40.98 -15.97 40.27
C TRP A 35 41.69 -16.86 39.27
N GLU A 36 42.91 -17.33 39.57
CA GLU A 36 43.60 -18.28 38.71
C GLU A 36 42.87 -19.61 38.59
N TRP A 37 42.31 -20.14 39.69
CA TRP A 37 41.53 -21.37 39.69
C TRP A 37 40.20 -21.21 38.93
N ILE A 38 39.54 -20.06 39.07
CA ILE A 38 38.35 -19.72 38.28
C ILE A 38 38.72 -19.67 36.81
N ALA A 39 39.78 -18.96 36.45
CA ALA A 39 40.23 -18.85 35.07
C ALA A 39 40.65 -20.19 34.45
N TYR A 40 41.22 -21.08 35.28
CA TYR A 40 41.58 -22.45 34.88
C TYR A 40 40.33 -23.31 34.67
N ALA A 41 39.39 -23.26 35.59
CA ALA A 41 38.12 -23.99 35.48
C ALA A 41 37.33 -23.52 34.22
N LEU A 42 37.24 -22.20 34.00
CA LEU A 42 36.60 -21.64 32.85
C LEU A 42 37.30 -21.99 31.51
N SER A 43 38.65 -22.06 31.50
CA SER A 43 39.42 -22.44 30.30
C SER A 43 39.22 -23.91 29.87
N ARG A 44 38.74 -24.77 30.76
CA ARG A 44 38.43 -26.19 30.49
C ARG A 44 36.93 -26.44 30.30
N TRP A 45 36.11 -25.42 30.40
CA TRP A 45 34.66 -25.56 30.27
C TRP A 45 34.25 -25.48 28.82
N SER A 46 33.96 -26.61 28.20
CA SER A 46 33.52 -26.70 26.78
C SER A 46 32.30 -25.82 26.44
N PHE A 47 31.58 -25.37 27.47
CA PHE A 47 30.46 -24.45 27.32
C PHE A 47 30.91 -23.06 26.75
N LEU A 48 32.13 -22.61 27.05
CA LEU A 48 32.66 -21.36 26.50
C LEU A 48 32.95 -21.45 25.00
N GLU A 49 33.30 -22.63 24.49
CA GLU A 49 33.44 -22.87 23.06
C GLU A 49 32.05 -22.77 22.36
N VAL A 50 31.00 -23.25 23.04
CA VAL A 50 29.63 -23.12 22.54
C VAL A 50 29.15 -21.64 22.54
N LEU A 51 29.56 -20.86 23.56
CA LEU A 51 29.24 -19.43 23.64
C LEU A 51 29.88 -18.61 22.51
N ASP A 52 31.10 -18.94 22.07
CA ASP A 52 31.75 -18.28 20.90
C ASP A 52 30.96 -18.53 19.60
N TYR A 53 30.32 -19.69 19.47
CA TYR A 53 29.41 -19.98 18.36
C TYR A 53 28.06 -19.28 18.50
N LEU A 54 27.56 -19.05 19.72
CA LEU A 54 26.31 -18.36 19.99
C LEU A 54 26.32 -16.90 19.49
N GLU A 55 27.46 -16.23 19.51
CA GLU A 55 27.61 -14.87 18.98
C GLU A 55 27.34 -14.86 17.45
N THR A 56 27.87 -15.84 16.73
CA THR A 56 27.64 -16.00 15.29
C THR A 56 26.20 -16.47 15.00
N PHE A 57 25.66 -17.39 15.80
CA PHE A 57 24.29 -17.88 15.68
C PHE A 57 23.26 -16.82 16.02
N SER A 58 23.51 -15.91 16.97
CA SER A 58 22.58 -14.84 17.33
C SER A 58 22.32 -13.90 16.16
N VAL A 59 23.37 -13.55 15.38
CA VAL A 59 23.23 -12.74 14.18
C VAL A 59 22.44 -13.48 13.11
N LEU A 60 22.71 -14.78 12.91
CA LEU A 60 21.98 -15.59 11.92
C LEU A 60 20.49 -15.70 12.30
N ILE A 61 20.20 -15.97 13.59
CA ILE A 61 18.84 -16.04 14.12
C ILE A 61 18.15 -14.68 13.96
N ALA A 62 18.81 -13.56 14.29
CA ALA A 62 18.26 -12.21 14.11
C ALA A 62 17.92 -11.91 12.64
N VAL A 63 18.79 -12.33 11.72
CA VAL A 63 18.54 -12.19 10.28
C VAL A 63 17.34 -13.04 9.83
N ILE A 64 17.25 -14.30 10.30
CA ILE A 64 16.11 -15.18 9.99
C ILE A 64 14.81 -14.58 10.53
N PHE A 65 14.80 -14.11 11.78
CA PHE A 65 13.65 -13.43 12.39
C PHE A 65 13.27 -12.15 11.63
N TYR A 66 14.24 -11.33 11.24
CA TYR A 66 14.01 -10.12 10.45
C TYR A 66 13.29 -10.42 9.14
N PHE A 67 13.72 -11.44 8.41
CA PHE A 67 13.07 -11.85 7.15
C PHE A 67 11.72 -12.54 7.39
N SER A 68 11.58 -13.34 8.43
CA SER A 68 10.30 -13.97 8.80
C SER A 68 9.24 -12.95 9.17
N GLU A 69 9.60 -11.89 9.90
CA GLU A 69 8.69 -10.84 10.36
C GLU A 69 8.33 -9.83 9.25
N SER A 70 9.09 -9.80 8.16
CA SER A 70 8.83 -8.84 7.06
C SER A 70 7.46 -9.05 6.42
N GLY A 71 7.02 -10.29 6.25
CA GLY A 71 5.70 -10.63 5.70
C GLY A 71 4.53 -10.20 6.60
N ASP A 72 4.70 -10.28 7.91
CA ASP A 72 3.64 -9.89 8.85
C ASP A 72 3.52 -8.37 8.97
N ARG A 73 4.63 -7.64 8.82
CA ARG A 73 4.61 -6.16 8.74
C ARG A 73 3.84 -5.64 7.53
N VAL A 74 3.96 -6.28 6.37
CA VAL A 74 3.18 -5.92 5.17
C VAL A 74 1.69 -6.16 5.41
N LYS A 75 1.31 -7.33 5.93
CA LYS A 75 -0.10 -7.63 6.25
C LYS A 75 -0.67 -6.65 7.27
N GLN A 76 0.10 -6.27 8.28
CA GLN A 76 -0.32 -5.32 9.29
C GLN A 76 -0.54 -3.91 8.70
N ARG A 77 0.31 -3.46 7.78
CA ARG A 77 0.12 -2.20 7.04
C ARG A 77 -1.15 -2.24 6.20
N HIS A 78 -1.38 -3.30 5.44
CA HIS A 78 -2.61 -3.46 4.67
C HIS A 78 -3.86 -3.45 5.57
N TYR A 79 -3.79 -4.12 6.73
CA TYR A 79 -4.90 -4.11 7.69
C TYR A 79 -5.18 -2.69 8.21
N GLN A 80 -4.14 -1.93 8.55
CA GLN A 80 -4.26 -0.53 8.98
C GLN A 80 -4.83 0.34 7.86
N ALA A 81 -4.36 0.19 6.61
CA ALA A 81 -4.89 0.91 5.46
C ALA A 81 -6.39 0.62 5.26
N TRP A 82 -6.80 -0.66 5.31
CA TRP A 82 -8.21 -1.03 5.24
C TRP A 82 -9.04 -0.48 6.40
N GLN A 83 -8.48 -0.42 7.62
CA GLN A 83 -9.17 0.24 8.74
C GLN A 83 -9.43 1.72 8.44
N VAL A 84 -8.45 2.45 7.90
CA VAL A 84 -8.61 3.86 7.53
C VAL A 84 -9.70 4.02 6.48
N VAL A 85 -9.69 3.21 5.43
CA VAL A 85 -10.71 3.25 4.37
C VAL A 85 -12.11 3.03 4.95
N ASN A 86 -12.29 2.01 5.78
CA ASN A 86 -13.59 1.61 6.30
C ASN A 86 -14.10 2.52 7.44
N THR A 87 -13.23 3.05 8.31
CA THR A 87 -13.66 3.89 9.45
C THR A 87 -13.95 5.33 9.06
N ALA A 88 -13.43 5.80 7.94
CA ALA A 88 -13.68 7.14 7.42
C ALA A 88 -14.97 7.23 6.59
N GLN A 89 -15.67 6.12 6.40
CA GLN A 89 -16.92 6.06 5.64
C GLN A 89 -17.97 7.01 6.23
N GLY A 90 -18.62 7.80 5.38
CA GLY A 90 -19.63 8.78 5.80
C GLY A 90 -19.12 10.01 6.55
N LYS A 91 -17.80 10.18 6.70
CA LYS A 91 -17.20 11.38 7.30
C LYS A 91 -16.62 12.27 6.19
N GLY A 92 -16.93 13.55 6.23
CA GLY A 92 -16.34 14.52 5.31
C GLY A 92 -14.81 14.60 5.45
N GLY A 93 -14.11 14.86 4.34
CA GLY A 93 -12.65 14.91 4.26
C GLY A 93 -12.01 13.61 3.80
N SER A 94 -10.71 13.66 3.43
CA SER A 94 -9.99 12.46 2.98
C SER A 94 -9.70 11.50 4.13
N GLY A 95 -9.51 12.01 5.35
CA GLY A 95 -9.25 11.23 6.57
C GLY A 95 -8.09 10.23 6.44
N GLY A 96 -7.11 10.48 5.53
CA GLY A 96 -6.03 9.54 5.21
C GLY A 96 -6.41 8.46 4.20
N ARG A 97 -7.64 8.51 3.64
CA ARG A 97 -8.10 7.52 2.64
C ARG A 97 -7.30 7.54 1.36
N ILE A 98 -6.84 8.72 0.92
CA ILE A 98 -6.03 8.84 -0.29
C ILE A 98 -4.75 8.03 -0.14
N GLU A 99 -4.02 8.24 0.95
CA GLU A 99 -2.77 7.55 1.26
C GLU A 99 -2.99 6.04 1.41
N ALA A 100 -4.03 5.65 2.14
CA ALA A 100 -4.37 4.25 2.37
C ALA A 100 -4.72 3.51 1.06
N LEU A 101 -5.56 4.11 0.19
CA LEU A 101 -5.91 3.54 -1.10
C LEU A 101 -4.70 3.45 -2.03
N GLN A 102 -3.85 4.47 -2.05
CA GLN A 102 -2.64 4.49 -2.87
C GLN A 102 -1.61 3.45 -2.40
N GLU A 103 -1.46 3.25 -1.09
CA GLU A 103 -0.60 2.22 -0.51
C GLU A 103 -1.08 0.82 -0.91
N LEU A 104 -2.38 0.54 -0.73
CA LEU A 104 -2.98 -0.73 -1.14
C LEU A 104 -2.79 -0.98 -2.64
N ASN A 105 -3.03 0.03 -3.47
CA ASN A 105 -2.87 -0.07 -4.92
C ASN A 105 -1.40 -0.28 -5.33
N ALA A 106 -0.45 0.40 -4.70
CA ALA A 106 0.99 0.24 -4.96
C ALA A 106 1.44 -1.19 -4.66
N ASP A 107 0.92 -1.80 -3.61
CA ASP A 107 1.17 -3.20 -3.25
C ASP A 107 0.28 -4.18 -4.05
N ARG A 108 -0.47 -3.68 -5.05
CA ARG A 108 -1.37 -4.46 -5.94
C ARG A 108 -2.46 -5.23 -5.19
N VAL A 109 -2.88 -4.73 -4.03
CA VAL A 109 -4.02 -5.28 -3.30
C VAL A 109 -5.30 -4.95 -4.07
N PRO A 110 -6.13 -5.93 -4.43
CA PRO A 110 -7.39 -5.66 -5.13
C PRO A 110 -8.32 -4.81 -4.25
N LEU A 111 -8.85 -3.72 -4.84
CA LEU A 111 -9.83 -2.82 -4.20
C LEU A 111 -11.26 -3.18 -4.60
N VAL A 112 -11.52 -4.47 -4.86
CA VAL A 112 -12.82 -4.99 -5.30
C VAL A 112 -13.88 -4.73 -4.24
N GLY A 113 -14.97 -4.09 -4.63
CA GLY A 113 -16.08 -3.78 -3.75
C GLY A 113 -15.75 -2.75 -2.66
N VAL A 114 -14.65 -2.00 -2.79
CA VAL A 114 -14.34 -0.92 -1.84
C VAL A 114 -15.45 0.13 -1.85
N ASP A 115 -15.87 0.58 -0.67
CA ASP A 115 -16.86 1.64 -0.52
C ASP A 115 -16.18 2.93 -0.05
N VAL A 116 -16.13 3.89 -0.95
CA VAL A 116 -15.60 5.24 -0.75
C VAL A 116 -16.64 6.30 -1.14
N SER A 117 -17.91 5.95 -1.02
CA SER A 117 -19.01 6.86 -1.33
C SER A 117 -18.90 8.16 -0.52
N GLY A 118 -19.20 9.29 -1.16
CA GLY A 118 -19.10 10.64 -0.59
C GLY A 118 -17.70 11.05 -0.15
N ALA A 119 -16.65 10.33 -0.55
CA ALA A 119 -15.28 10.60 -0.14
C ALA A 119 -14.66 11.78 -0.90
N PHE A 120 -13.83 12.58 -0.22
CA PHE A 120 -12.99 13.59 -0.85
C PHE A 120 -11.64 12.96 -1.21
N LEU A 121 -11.48 12.60 -2.49
CA LEU A 121 -10.33 11.87 -3.02
C LEU A 121 -9.64 12.62 -4.17
N GLN A 122 -9.75 13.95 -4.18
CA GLN A 122 -9.16 14.77 -5.24
C GLN A 122 -7.66 14.46 -5.42
N GLY A 123 -7.25 14.23 -6.67
CA GLY A 123 -5.87 13.93 -7.03
C GLY A 123 -5.38 12.53 -6.63
N VAL A 124 -6.28 11.62 -6.21
CA VAL A 124 -5.93 10.24 -5.87
C VAL A 124 -5.27 9.54 -7.06
N ARG A 125 -4.29 8.66 -6.80
CA ARG A 125 -3.60 7.87 -7.83
C ARG A 125 -3.91 6.40 -7.65
N LEU A 126 -4.75 5.91 -8.55
CA LEU A 126 -5.22 4.52 -8.57
C LEU A 126 -5.05 3.91 -9.98
N ASP A 127 -3.91 4.23 -10.62
CA ASP A 127 -3.57 3.65 -11.92
C ASP A 127 -3.53 2.13 -11.82
N LYS A 128 -4.14 1.44 -12.78
CA LYS A 128 -4.26 -0.02 -12.85
C LYS A 128 -4.96 -0.67 -11.64
N ALA A 129 -5.67 0.11 -10.84
CA ALA A 129 -6.40 -0.40 -9.69
C ALA A 129 -7.52 -1.35 -10.12
N LYS A 130 -7.72 -2.42 -9.34
CA LYS A 130 -8.86 -3.34 -9.51
C LYS A 130 -10.02 -2.84 -8.65
N LEU A 131 -10.91 -2.05 -9.25
CA LEU A 131 -12.04 -1.38 -8.61
C LEU A 131 -13.38 -2.03 -9.01
N LEU A 132 -13.35 -3.30 -9.41
CA LEU A 132 -14.54 -4.07 -9.77
C LEU A 132 -15.59 -3.95 -8.65
N ARG A 133 -16.83 -3.55 -9.00
CA ARG A 133 -17.92 -3.34 -8.05
C ARG A 133 -17.64 -2.34 -6.92
N ALA A 134 -16.65 -1.48 -7.07
CA ALA A 134 -16.39 -0.42 -6.10
C ALA A 134 -17.54 0.59 -6.07
N ASN A 135 -17.77 1.19 -4.90
CA ASN A 135 -18.75 2.25 -4.71
C ASN A 135 -18.05 3.59 -4.51
N PHE A 136 -18.14 4.47 -5.51
CA PHE A 136 -17.66 5.84 -5.51
C PHE A 136 -18.81 6.85 -5.60
N SER A 137 -20.05 6.43 -5.41
CA SER A 137 -21.20 7.33 -5.51
C SER A 137 -20.98 8.59 -4.68
N ASP A 138 -21.29 9.76 -5.26
CA ASP A 138 -21.09 11.08 -4.64
C ASP A 138 -19.64 11.42 -4.25
N ALA A 139 -18.65 10.63 -4.66
CA ALA A 139 -17.24 10.89 -4.35
C ALA A 139 -16.65 12.01 -5.22
N ASP A 140 -15.75 12.80 -4.63
CA ASP A 140 -14.96 13.80 -5.33
C ASP A 140 -13.57 13.23 -5.67
N VAL A 141 -13.38 12.85 -6.93
CA VAL A 141 -12.14 12.29 -7.47
C VAL A 141 -11.53 13.18 -8.56
N ARG A 142 -11.82 14.48 -8.53
CA ARG A 142 -11.28 15.45 -9.50
C ARG A 142 -9.76 15.34 -9.61
N ASP A 143 -9.26 15.52 -10.83
CA ASP A 143 -7.82 15.43 -11.14
C ASP A 143 -7.19 14.07 -10.75
N GLY A 144 -8.01 13.04 -10.50
CA GLY A 144 -7.58 11.70 -10.14
C GLY A 144 -6.89 10.98 -11.29
N LYS A 145 -5.99 10.04 -10.96
CA LYS A 145 -5.28 9.21 -11.94
C LYS A 145 -5.77 7.78 -11.85
N PHE A 146 -6.40 7.32 -12.91
CA PHE A 146 -7.04 6.01 -13.02
C PHE A 146 -6.68 5.32 -14.34
N GLN A 147 -5.50 5.60 -14.87
CA GLN A 147 -5.09 4.99 -16.13
C GLN A 147 -5.15 3.47 -16.06
N SER A 148 -5.87 2.84 -16.98
CA SER A 148 -6.11 1.39 -17.05
C SER A 148 -6.73 0.81 -15.76
N ALA A 149 -7.45 1.59 -14.96
CA ALA A 149 -8.21 1.10 -13.81
C ALA A 149 -9.45 0.32 -14.28
N ASP A 150 -9.82 -0.69 -13.51
CA ASP A 150 -10.98 -1.55 -13.79
C ASP A 150 -12.14 -1.16 -12.87
N PHE A 151 -13.07 -0.35 -13.38
CA PHE A 151 -14.31 0.04 -12.74
C PHE A 151 -15.51 -0.81 -13.20
N SER A 152 -15.29 -1.98 -13.74
CA SER A 152 -16.38 -2.82 -14.22
C SER A 152 -17.40 -3.08 -13.10
N TYR A 153 -18.68 -2.91 -13.43
CA TYR A 153 -19.82 -3.03 -12.48
C TYR A 153 -19.75 -2.06 -11.28
N ALA A 154 -18.96 -1.00 -11.33
CA ALA A 154 -18.83 -0.04 -10.25
C ALA A 154 -20.06 0.89 -10.15
N TYR A 155 -20.33 1.37 -8.94
CA TYR A 155 -21.32 2.39 -8.65
C TYR A 155 -20.65 3.75 -8.61
N LEU A 156 -20.87 4.56 -9.66
CA LEU A 156 -20.20 5.85 -9.89
C LEU A 156 -21.22 6.99 -10.03
N ARG A 157 -22.44 6.78 -9.55
CA ARG A 157 -23.49 7.78 -9.63
C ARG A 157 -23.07 9.08 -8.93
N SER A 158 -23.32 10.21 -9.56
CA SER A 158 -22.97 11.55 -9.05
C SER A 158 -21.49 11.70 -8.66
N THR A 159 -20.60 10.83 -9.17
CA THR A 159 -19.15 10.92 -8.92
C THR A 159 -18.57 12.08 -9.71
N ASN A 160 -17.73 12.90 -9.07
CA ASN A 160 -17.04 13.99 -9.71
C ASN A 160 -15.67 13.57 -10.24
N PHE A 161 -15.58 13.28 -11.53
CA PHE A 161 -14.36 12.93 -12.29
C PHE A 161 -13.76 14.10 -13.07
N ARG A 162 -14.16 15.32 -12.76
CA ARG A 162 -13.71 16.49 -13.53
C ARG A 162 -12.17 16.54 -13.65
N GLY A 163 -11.68 16.64 -14.90
CA GLY A 163 -10.25 16.69 -15.18
C GLY A 163 -9.47 15.41 -14.89
N SER A 164 -10.12 14.30 -14.56
CA SER A 164 -9.45 13.03 -14.23
C SER A 164 -8.82 12.36 -15.46
N HIS A 165 -7.74 11.60 -15.23
CA HIS A 165 -7.07 10.78 -16.24
C HIS A 165 -7.62 9.37 -16.21
N LEU A 166 -8.49 9.03 -17.15
CA LEU A 166 -9.21 7.77 -17.28
C LEU A 166 -8.79 6.97 -18.53
N VAL A 167 -7.58 7.24 -19.03
CA VAL A 167 -7.06 6.60 -20.24
C VAL A 167 -7.08 5.09 -20.10
N GLN A 168 -7.73 4.39 -21.04
CA GLN A 168 -7.88 2.94 -21.04
C GLN A 168 -8.55 2.36 -19.76
N ALA A 169 -9.30 3.15 -19.02
CA ALA A 169 -10.10 2.63 -17.90
C ALA A 169 -11.27 1.80 -18.44
N SER A 170 -11.63 0.73 -17.74
CA SER A 170 -12.83 -0.06 -18.02
C SER A 170 -13.98 0.41 -17.15
N PHE A 171 -15.10 0.78 -17.79
CA PHE A 171 -16.38 1.07 -17.15
C PHE A 171 -17.46 0.07 -17.58
N ASP A 172 -17.05 -1.13 -17.98
CA ASP A 172 -17.97 -2.18 -18.41
C ASP A 172 -19.09 -2.39 -17.38
N ALA A 173 -20.35 -2.21 -17.79
CA ALA A 173 -21.55 -2.29 -16.96
C ALA A 173 -21.52 -1.40 -15.68
N ALA A 174 -20.73 -0.32 -15.66
CA ALA A 174 -20.71 0.66 -14.57
C ALA A 174 -21.90 1.62 -14.63
N THR A 175 -22.32 2.13 -13.47
CA THR A 175 -23.37 3.16 -13.36
C THR A 175 -22.74 4.53 -13.17
N LEU A 176 -22.68 5.33 -14.25
CA LEU A 176 -22.12 6.68 -14.28
C LEU A 176 -23.19 7.77 -14.31
N ASP A 177 -24.43 7.43 -13.94
CA ASP A 177 -25.54 8.39 -13.99
C ASP A 177 -25.22 9.63 -13.14
N GLU A 178 -25.56 10.81 -13.62
CA GLU A 178 -25.34 12.11 -12.96
C GLU A 178 -23.83 12.41 -12.67
N SER A 179 -22.88 11.65 -13.22
CA SER A 179 -21.46 11.90 -12.98
C SER A 179 -20.95 13.12 -13.75
N ASP A 180 -19.98 13.86 -13.16
CA ASP A 180 -19.29 14.97 -13.82
C ASP A 180 -17.95 14.49 -14.40
N LEU A 181 -17.93 14.25 -15.70
CA LEU A 181 -16.75 13.88 -16.50
C LEU A 181 -16.18 15.08 -17.28
N THR A 182 -16.55 16.31 -16.91
CA THR A 182 -16.12 17.53 -17.60
C THR A 182 -14.60 17.57 -17.74
N GLY A 183 -14.13 17.65 -18.99
CA GLY A 183 -12.70 17.74 -19.30
C GLY A 183 -11.88 16.50 -18.95
N ALA A 184 -12.51 15.37 -18.60
CA ALA A 184 -11.81 14.12 -18.33
C ALA A 184 -11.13 13.56 -19.59
N ASP A 185 -10.00 12.88 -19.42
CA ASP A 185 -9.31 12.15 -20.49
C ASP A 185 -9.77 10.68 -20.48
N LEU A 186 -10.69 10.35 -21.37
CA LEU A 186 -11.27 9.01 -21.54
C LEU A 186 -10.66 8.25 -22.74
N ALA A 187 -9.50 8.67 -23.24
CA ALA A 187 -8.91 8.05 -24.41
C ALA A 187 -8.77 6.53 -24.26
N GLY A 188 -9.38 5.76 -25.19
CA GLY A 188 -9.39 4.30 -25.18
C GLY A 188 -10.16 3.67 -24.01
N ALA A 189 -10.96 4.43 -23.27
CA ALA A 189 -11.81 3.87 -22.22
C ALA A 189 -12.90 2.97 -22.81
N ASP A 190 -13.32 1.97 -22.03
CA ASP A 190 -14.41 1.06 -22.40
C ASP A 190 -15.68 1.44 -21.63
N LEU A 191 -16.70 1.91 -22.34
CA LEU A 191 -18.02 2.28 -21.84
C LEU A 191 -19.09 1.24 -22.17
N SER A 192 -18.70 0.02 -22.52
CA SER A 192 -19.64 -1.07 -22.86
C SER A 192 -20.61 -1.30 -21.71
N ASP A 193 -21.87 -1.44 -22.04
CA ASP A 193 -22.98 -1.67 -21.10
C ASP A 193 -23.09 -0.65 -19.93
N ALA A 194 -22.33 0.44 -19.96
CA ALA A 194 -22.41 1.51 -18.96
C ALA A 194 -23.68 2.34 -19.10
N THR A 195 -24.19 2.89 -17.98
CA THR A 195 -25.21 3.93 -17.97
C THR A 195 -24.60 5.30 -17.67
N LEU A 196 -25.01 6.32 -18.42
CA LEU A 196 -24.51 7.69 -18.37
C LEU A 196 -25.68 8.69 -18.38
N ASP A 197 -26.85 8.31 -17.83
CA ASP A 197 -28.00 9.19 -17.81
C ASP A 197 -27.69 10.44 -16.99
N ASP A 198 -28.02 11.61 -17.53
CA ASP A 198 -27.73 12.93 -16.90
C ASP A 198 -26.23 13.21 -16.61
N ALA A 199 -25.29 12.42 -17.16
CA ALA A 199 -23.84 12.66 -16.99
C ALA A 199 -23.36 13.86 -17.81
N ASP A 200 -22.34 14.58 -17.31
CA ASP A 200 -21.69 15.68 -18.02
C ASP A 200 -20.32 15.27 -18.58
N LEU A 201 -20.24 15.03 -19.89
CA LEU A 201 -19.01 14.73 -20.63
C LEU A 201 -18.45 15.97 -21.34
N SER A 202 -18.94 17.18 -21.04
CA SER A 202 -18.50 18.38 -21.76
C SER A 202 -16.97 18.54 -21.72
N ASN A 203 -16.37 18.87 -22.86
CA ASN A 203 -14.92 19.01 -23.05
C ASN A 203 -14.10 17.72 -22.78
N ALA A 204 -14.72 16.56 -22.60
CA ALA A 204 -13.99 15.29 -22.41
C ALA A 204 -13.25 14.87 -23.70
N ASP A 205 -12.10 14.21 -23.54
CA ASP A 205 -11.37 13.58 -24.66
C ASP A 205 -11.86 12.14 -24.83
N LEU A 206 -12.51 11.85 -25.95
CA LEU A 206 -13.12 10.56 -26.27
C LEU A 206 -12.35 9.79 -27.34
N ARG A 207 -11.09 10.09 -27.57
CA ARG A 207 -10.28 9.42 -28.59
C ARG A 207 -10.27 7.90 -28.37
N ASP A 208 -10.60 7.15 -29.41
CA ASP A 208 -10.60 5.68 -29.41
C ASP A 208 -11.47 5.05 -28.29
N VAL A 209 -12.47 5.76 -27.74
CA VAL A 209 -13.38 5.22 -26.74
C VAL A 209 -14.26 4.12 -27.35
N HIS A 210 -14.50 3.03 -26.60
CA HIS A 210 -15.43 1.98 -26.98
C HIS A 210 -16.84 2.37 -26.49
N TRP A 211 -17.73 2.67 -27.40
CA TRP A 211 -19.03 3.28 -27.13
C TRP A 211 -20.23 2.55 -27.73
N GLU A 212 -20.01 1.60 -28.63
CA GLU A 212 -21.08 1.02 -29.46
C GLU A 212 -22.15 0.28 -28.64
N HIS A 213 -21.82 -0.11 -27.41
CA HIS A 213 -22.71 -0.84 -26.52
C HIS A 213 -23.08 -0.08 -25.25
N ILE A 214 -22.97 1.25 -25.22
CA ILE A 214 -23.46 2.06 -24.09
C ILE A 214 -24.95 1.75 -23.87
N ALA A 215 -25.30 1.40 -22.62
CA ALA A 215 -26.65 0.98 -22.27
C ALA A 215 -27.67 2.15 -22.28
N SER A 216 -27.27 3.32 -21.77
CA SER A 216 -28.09 4.54 -21.76
C SER A 216 -27.23 5.78 -21.60
N MET A 217 -27.65 6.89 -22.23
CA MET A 217 -27.07 8.23 -22.03
C MET A 217 -28.09 9.34 -22.22
N LYS A 218 -29.29 9.14 -21.66
CA LYS A 218 -30.37 10.12 -21.71
C LYS A 218 -29.95 11.39 -20.97
N ASN A 219 -30.20 12.54 -21.58
CA ASN A 219 -29.82 13.85 -21.07
C ASN A 219 -28.32 14.05 -20.82
N ALA A 220 -27.47 13.09 -21.16
CA ALA A 220 -26.02 13.25 -21.02
C ALA A 220 -25.56 14.45 -21.85
N ASN A 221 -24.71 15.32 -21.29
CA ASN A 221 -24.18 16.47 -21.97
C ASN A 221 -22.87 16.15 -22.69
N ILE A 222 -22.85 16.26 -24.00
CA ILE A 222 -21.69 16.02 -24.87
C ILE A 222 -21.16 17.30 -25.51
N PHE A 223 -21.35 18.47 -24.87
CA PHE A 223 -20.90 19.75 -25.42
C PHE A 223 -19.38 19.79 -25.55
N ASP A 224 -18.91 20.16 -26.73
CA ASP A 224 -17.48 20.34 -27.03
C ASP A 224 -16.59 19.11 -26.67
N VAL A 225 -17.14 17.89 -26.81
CA VAL A 225 -16.33 16.68 -26.68
C VAL A 225 -15.23 16.64 -27.74
N ARG A 226 -14.04 16.23 -27.33
CA ARG A 226 -12.85 16.23 -28.20
C ARG A 226 -12.55 14.82 -28.71
N ASN A 227 -12.03 14.75 -29.95
CA ASN A 227 -11.53 13.51 -30.56
C ASN A 227 -12.54 12.36 -30.59
N ALA A 228 -13.83 12.66 -30.52
CA ALA A 228 -14.87 11.63 -30.51
C ALA A 228 -14.76 10.73 -31.74
N PRO A 229 -14.93 9.40 -31.62
CA PRO A 229 -14.93 8.48 -32.74
C PRO A 229 -16.01 8.85 -33.76
N GLN A 230 -15.77 8.46 -35.02
CA GLN A 230 -16.74 8.73 -36.09
C GLN A 230 -18.09 8.11 -35.79
N GLY A 231 -19.16 8.89 -35.85
CA GLY A 231 -20.53 8.46 -35.62
C GLY A 231 -20.98 8.56 -34.15
N PHE A 232 -20.07 8.72 -33.18
CA PHE A 232 -20.42 8.82 -31.76
C PHE A 232 -21.43 9.96 -31.49
N VAL A 233 -21.12 11.17 -31.89
CA VAL A 233 -21.95 12.37 -31.61
C VAL A 233 -23.36 12.20 -32.18
N GLU A 234 -23.46 11.73 -33.44
CA GLU A 234 -24.76 11.52 -34.10
C GLU A 234 -25.55 10.42 -33.36
N TRP A 235 -24.88 9.33 -32.99
CA TRP A 235 -25.49 8.24 -32.25
C TRP A 235 -25.98 8.70 -30.87
N ALA A 236 -25.12 9.42 -30.12
CA ALA A 236 -25.42 9.91 -28.77
C ALA A 236 -26.67 10.82 -28.76
N LEU A 237 -26.74 11.79 -29.68
CA LEU A 237 -27.90 12.69 -29.84
C LEU A 237 -29.16 11.91 -30.15
N LYS A 238 -29.08 10.87 -30.99
CA LYS A 238 -30.22 9.99 -31.30
C LYS A 238 -30.68 9.18 -30.08
N HIS A 239 -29.78 8.90 -29.11
CA HIS A 239 -30.05 8.15 -27.90
C HIS A 239 -30.36 9.04 -26.69
N GLY A 240 -30.62 10.35 -26.92
CA GLY A 240 -31.13 11.27 -25.91
C GLY A 240 -30.08 12.15 -25.25
N ALA A 241 -28.82 12.08 -25.68
CA ALA A 241 -27.80 13.02 -25.23
C ALA A 241 -28.10 14.44 -25.70
N GLN A 242 -27.55 15.43 -25.05
CA GLN A 242 -27.68 16.85 -25.31
C GLN A 242 -26.34 17.46 -25.65
N ASN A 243 -26.36 18.53 -26.45
CA ASN A 243 -25.15 19.30 -26.78
C ASN A 243 -25.38 20.75 -26.36
N VAL A 244 -25.25 21.03 -25.07
CA VAL A 244 -25.61 22.29 -24.43
C VAL A 244 -24.42 22.90 -23.70
N ALA A 245 -24.09 24.17 -24.06
CA ALA A 245 -23.04 24.90 -23.36
C ALA A 245 -23.37 25.13 -21.88
N ALA A 246 -22.39 24.99 -21.00
CA ALA A 246 -22.55 25.24 -19.58
C ALA A 246 -23.10 26.69 -19.35
N GLY A 247 -24.22 26.81 -18.62
CA GLY A 247 -24.79 28.12 -18.25
C GLY A 247 -26.01 28.57 -19.03
N THR A 248 -26.65 27.72 -19.82
CA THR A 248 -27.89 28.04 -20.57
C THR A 248 -29.16 27.54 -19.87
N HIS A 249 -29.16 27.46 -18.55
CA HIS A 249 -30.36 27.16 -17.75
C HIS A 249 -30.90 28.37 -17.04
#